data_ee1e13040a455ffda71961436342fbb0
#
_entry.id   ee1e13040a455ffda71961436342fbb0
#
_cell.length_a   1.000
_cell.length_b   1.000
_cell.length_c   1.000
_cell.angle_alpha   90.00
_cell.angle_beta   90.00
_cell.angle_gamma   90.00
#
_symmetry.space_group_name_H-M   'P 1'
#
loop_
_entity.id
_entity.type
_entity.pdbx_description
1 polymer ?
#
loop_
_entity_poly.entity_id
_entity_poly.type
_entity_poly.pdbx_seq_one_letter_code
_entity_poly.pdbx_strand_id
1 'polypeptide(L)'
;TGDEAYFIYWGVYPDYGFYDHPPMVGWILALLLQLSRAEWVLRLPVIVLPALVAFAMLQYLRPVDENKAYLAALAFLLLPVNVWNVLITTDTPLVLFSFLSVLCFAAALRRESQMLYALSGAMLGLAFLSKYFALLMGFAYLVFVLIQPAGRRSWRGLATVVACALPFAAYN
;
A
#
# COMPACT_ATOMS: atom_id res chain seq x y z
N THR A 1 -2.72 -8.19 -22.14
CA THR A 1 -3.26 -6.86 -22.49
C THR A 1 -2.13 -5.90 -22.81
N GLY A 2 -2.43 -4.76 -23.50
CA GLY A 2 -1.44 -3.74 -23.82
C GLY A 2 -0.75 -3.17 -22.57
N ASP A 3 -1.52 -2.91 -21.54
CA ASP A 3 -1.01 -2.36 -20.28
C ASP A 3 -0.06 -3.32 -19.56
N GLU A 4 -0.34 -4.63 -19.53
CA GLU A 4 0.57 -5.61 -18.94
C GLU A 4 1.92 -5.65 -19.67
N ALA A 5 1.90 -5.62 -21.00
CA ALA A 5 3.13 -5.59 -21.80
C ALA A 5 3.95 -4.34 -21.49
N TYR A 6 3.28 -3.21 -21.28
CA TYR A 6 3.89 -1.95 -20.89
C TYR A 6 4.56 -2.04 -19.49
N PHE A 7 3.87 -2.59 -18.50
CA PHE A 7 4.44 -2.81 -17.16
C PHE A 7 5.60 -3.83 -17.18
N ILE A 8 5.49 -4.91 -17.96
CA ILE A 8 6.59 -5.88 -18.12
C ILE A 8 7.81 -5.20 -18.75
N TYR A 9 7.61 -4.32 -19.73
CA TYR A 9 8.69 -3.52 -20.31
C TYR A 9 9.42 -2.68 -19.25
N TRP A 10 8.70 -2.07 -18.29
CA TRP A 10 9.32 -1.38 -17.16
C TRP A 10 10.14 -2.32 -16.27
N GLY A 11 9.72 -3.56 -16.12
CA GLY A 11 10.49 -4.56 -15.40
C GLY A 11 11.79 -4.96 -16.12
N VAL A 12 11.77 -4.96 -17.47
CA VAL A 12 12.98 -5.24 -18.28
C VAL A 12 13.96 -4.06 -18.24
N TYR A 13 13.43 -2.84 -18.21
CA TYR A 13 14.19 -1.58 -18.17
C TYR A 13 13.78 -0.76 -16.96
N PRO A 14 14.18 -1.18 -15.72
CA PRO A 14 13.79 -0.49 -14.52
C PRO A 14 14.43 0.89 -14.46
N ASP A 15 13.61 1.88 -14.08
CA ASP A 15 14.01 3.27 -13.92
C ASP A 15 13.47 3.84 -12.60
N TYR A 16 13.81 5.08 -12.30
CA TYR A 16 13.36 5.80 -11.09
C TYR A 16 11.91 6.26 -11.15
N GLY A 17 11.32 6.31 -12.32
CA GLY A 17 9.93 6.63 -12.61
C GLY A 17 9.65 6.49 -14.10
N PHE A 18 8.38 6.48 -14.46
CA PHE A 18 7.94 6.35 -15.84
C PHE A 18 7.04 7.54 -16.19
N TYR A 19 6.76 7.73 -17.48
CA TYR A 19 6.05 8.92 -17.99
C TYR A 19 4.76 9.25 -17.21
N ASP A 20 4.00 8.27 -16.81
CA ASP A 20 2.67 8.42 -16.21
C ASP A 20 2.51 7.72 -14.86
N HIS A 21 3.52 6.94 -14.41
CA HIS A 21 3.45 6.14 -13.20
C HIS A 21 4.75 6.11 -12.41
N PRO A 22 4.65 5.99 -11.07
CA PRO A 22 5.79 5.73 -10.21
C PRO A 22 6.40 4.34 -10.43
N PRO A 23 7.64 4.08 -9.95
CA PRO A 23 8.45 2.95 -10.39
C PRO A 23 8.11 1.60 -9.74
N MET A 24 7.29 1.52 -8.70
CA MET A 24 7.11 0.33 -7.85
C MET A 24 6.78 -0.94 -8.63
N VAL A 25 5.87 -0.88 -9.58
CA VAL A 25 5.50 -2.06 -10.39
C VAL A 25 6.68 -2.50 -11.26
N GLY A 26 7.41 -1.57 -11.87
CA GLY A 26 8.61 -1.87 -12.64
C GLY A 26 9.67 -2.56 -11.77
N TRP A 27 9.91 -2.09 -10.57
CA TRP A 27 10.87 -2.71 -9.64
C TRP A 27 10.45 -4.12 -9.19
N ILE A 28 9.17 -4.31 -8.86
CA ILE A 28 8.65 -5.64 -8.50
C ILE A 28 8.84 -6.61 -9.67
N LEU A 29 8.50 -6.19 -10.89
CA LEU A 29 8.66 -7.01 -12.08
C LEU A 29 10.14 -7.25 -12.43
N ALA A 30 11.01 -6.27 -12.24
CA ALA A 30 12.45 -6.43 -12.44
C ALA A 30 13.02 -7.52 -11.53
N LEU A 31 12.60 -7.58 -10.27
CA LEU A 31 12.99 -8.65 -9.33
C LEU A 31 12.45 -10.01 -9.77
N LEU A 32 11.19 -10.08 -10.19
CA LEU A 32 10.59 -11.35 -10.64
C LEU A 32 11.20 -11.86 -11.93
N LEU A 33 11.56 -10.97 -12.86
CA LEU A 33 12.23 -11.31 -14.12
C LEU A 33 13.62 -11.92 -13.91
N GLN A 34 14.29 -11.63 -12.79
CA GLN A 34 15.54 -12.30 -12.42
C GLN A 34 15.31 -13.77 -12.02
N LEU A 35 14.12 -14.11 -11.52
CA LEU A 35 13.75 -15.46 -11.12
C LEU A 35 13.22 -16.27 -12.29
N SER A 36 12.31 -15.71 -13.06
CA SER A 36 11.69 -16.40 -14.20
C SER A 36 10.98 -15.42 -15.14
N ARG A 37 10.94 -15.77 -16.43
CA ARG A 37 10.15 -15.07 -17.46
C ARG A 37 8.75 -15.69 -17.67
N ALA A 38 8.40 -16.72 -16.88
CA ALA A 38 7.09 -17.36 -16.99
C ALA A 38 5.99 -16.38 -16.54
N GLU A 39 4.92 -16.27 -17.33
CA GLU A 39 3.83 -15.32 -17.07
C GLU A 39 3.22 -15.47 -15.68
N TRP A 40 3.05 -16.70 -15.20
CA TRP A 40 2.48 -16.95 -13.87
C TRP A 40 3.36 -16.40 -12.73
N VAL A 41 4.70 -16.38 -12.91
CA VAL A 41 5.63 -15.78 -11.93
C VAL A 41 5.44 -14.26 -11.89
N LEU A 42 5.34 -13.62 -13.06
CA LEU A 42 5.14 -12.17 -13.14
C LEU A 42 3.77 -11.73 -12.57
N ARG A 43 2.80 -12.64 -12.54
CA ARG A 43 1.47 -12.41 -11.96
C ARG A 43 1.36 -12.75 -10.47
N LEU A 44 2.41 -13.29 -9.84
CA LEU A 44 2.39 -13.58 -8.40
C LEU A 44 1.97 -12.39 -7.52
N PRO A 45 2.41 -11.15 -7.78
CA PRO A 45 1.99 -10.00 -6.97
C PRO A 45 0.47 -9.82 -6.93
N VAL A 46 -0.22 -10.10 -8.02
CA VAL A 46 -1.69 -9.96 -8.12
C VAL A 46 -2.43 -10.92 -7.17
N ILE A 47 -1.82 -12.05 -6.85
CA ILE A 47 -2.38 -13.06 -5.93
C ILE A 47 -1.88 -12.82 -4.51
N VAL A 48 -0.56 -12.61 -4.38
CA VAL A 48 0.12 -12.56 -3.07
C VAL A 48 -0.23 -11.28 -2.32
N LEU A 49 -0.22 -10.11 -2.99
CA LEU A 49 -0.43 -8.84 -2.28
C LEU A 49 -1.85 -8.69 -1.73
N PRO A 50 -2.95 -9.01 -2.45
CA PRO A 50 -4.28 -9.04 -1.84
C PRO A 50 -4.43 -10.07 -0.72
N ALA A 51 -3.78 -11.23 -0.84
CA ALA A 51 -3.78 -12.23 0.23
C ALA A 51 -3.09 -11.70 1.50
N LEU A 52 -1.99 -10.95 1.36
CA LEU A 52 -1.34 -10.28 2.48
C LEU A 52 -2.23 -9.21 3.13
N VAL A 53 -2.97 -8.45 2.34
CA VAL A 53 -3.96 -7.48 2.87
C VAL A 53 -5.04 -8.21 3.66
N ALA A 54 -5.63 -9.27 3.10
CA ALA A 54 -6.66 -10.08 3.78
C ALA A 54 -6.12 -10.68 5.08
N PHE A 55 -4.89 -11.20 5.06
CA PHE A 55 -4.24 -11.73 6.25
C PHE A 55 -4.01 -10.65 7.32
N ALA A 56 -3.49 -9.49 6.93
CA ALA A 56 -3.28 -8.38 7.84
C ALA A 56 -4.60 -7.86 8.43
N MET A 57 -5.66 -7.80 7.61
CA MET A 57 -7.02 -7.46 8.07
C MET A 57 -7.53 -8.46 9.09
N LEU A 58 -7.37 -9.76 8.82
CA LEU A 58 -7.74 -10.83 9.74
C LEU A 58 -7.03 -10.69 11.07
N GLN A 59 -5.71 -10.54 11.08
CA GLN A 59 -4.92 -10.39 12.30
C GLN A 59 -5.28 -9.12 13.10
N TYR A 60 -5.61 -8.04 12.42
CA TYR A 60 -5.99 -6.79 13.07
C TYR A 60 -7.37 -6.84 13.71
N LEU A 61 -8.34 -7.47 13.07
CA LEU A 61 -9.74 -7.54 13.53
C LEU A 61 -10.02 -8.72 14.46
N ARG A 62 -9.26 -9.81 14.35
CA ARG A 62 -9.45 -11.04 15.14
C ARG A 62 -9.58 -10.81 16.66
N PRO A 63 -8.79 -9.92 17.30
CA PRO A 63 -8.92 -9.64 18.73
C PRO A 63 -10.23 -8.95 19.12
N VAL A 64 -10.94 -8.34 18.16
CA VAL A 64 -12.22 -7.65 18.38
C VAL A 64 -13.39 -8.63 18.22
N ASP A 65 -13.41 -9.34 17.10
CA ASP A 65 -14.44 -10.33 16.77
C ASP A 65 -13.90 -11.27 15.68
N GLU A 66 -13.68 -12.53 16.03
CA GLU A 66 -13.05 -13.50 15.13
C GLU A 66 -13.94 -13.80 13.91
N ASN A 67 -15.24 -13.95 14.08
CA ASN A 67 -16.15 -14.25 12.97
C ASN A 67 -16.24 -13.07 11.98
N LYS A 68 -16.33 -11.85 12.49
CA LYS A 68 -16.34 -10.66 11.65
C LYS A 68 -15.00 -10.45 10.95
N ALA A 69 -13.88 -10.83 11.59
CA ALA A 69 -12.56 -10.75 10.98
C ALA A 69 -12.44 -11.69 9.78
N TYR A 70 -12.89 -12.95 9.89
CA TYR A 70 -12.94 -13.87 8.75
C TYR A 70 -13.87 -13.37 7.65
N LEU A 71 -15.07 -12.89 8.02
CA LEU A 71 -16.03 -12.38 7.06
C LEU A 71 -15.48 -11.16 6.30
N ALA A 72 -14.83 -10.23 7.00
CA ALA A 72 -14.22 -9.05 6.40
C ALA A 72 -13.08 -9.41 5.43
N ALA A 73 -12.18 -10.33 5.85
CA ALA A 73 -11.08 -10.79 5.01
C ALA A 73 -11.59 -11.52 3.75
N LEU A 74 -12.59 -12.38 3.91
CA LEU A 74 -13.23 -13.09 2.80
C LEU A 74 -13.96 -12.11 1.87
N ALA A 75 -14.73 -11.18 2.43
CA ALA A 75 -15.43 -10.15 1.65
C ALA A 75 -14.45 -9.31 0.84
N PHE A 76 -13.29 -8.93 1.42
CA PHE A 76 -12.24 -8.22 0.70
C PHE A 76 -11.71 -9.04 -0.49
N LEU A 77 -11.39 -10.33 -0.29
CA LEU A 77 -10.89 -11.19 -1.37
C LEU A 77 -11.92 -11.41 -2.48
N LEU A 78 -13.21 -11.44 -2.12
CA LEU A 78 -14.32 -11.62 -3.06
C LEU A 78 -14.78 -10.33 -3.73
N LEU A 79 -14.18 -9.17 -3.40
CA LEU A 79 -14.49 -7.93 -4.13
C LEU A 79 -14.22 -8.13 -5.63
N PRO A 80 -15.12 -7.65 -6.50
CA PRO A 80 -14.95 -7.79 -7.96
C PRO A 80 -13.58 -7.31 -8.43
N VAL A 81 -13.03 -6.25 -7.84
CA VAL A 81 -11.70 -5.74 -8.17
C VAL A 81 -10.59 -6.77 -7.91
N ASN A 82 -10.71 -7.62 -6.90
CA ASN A 82 -9.72 -8.66 -6.60
C ASN A 82 -9.96 -9.94 -7.43
N VAL A 83 -11.22 -10.31 -7.67
CA VAL A 83 -11.58 -11.49 -8.46
C VAL A 83 -11.24 -11.30 -9.95
N TRP A 84 -11.45 -10.10 -10.48
CA TRP A 84 -11.17 -9.76 -11.88
C TRP A 84 -9.76 -9.25 -12.11
N ASN A 85 -9.04 -8.87 -11.05
CA ASN A 85 -7.68 -8.33 -11.11
C ASN A 85 -6.65 -9.45 -11.26
N VAL A 86 -6.73 -10.17 -12.39
CA VAL A 86 -5.71 -11.15 -12.79
C VAL A 86 -4.57 -10.51 -13.58
N LEU A 87 -4.67 -9.20 -13.81
CA LEU A 87 -3.70 -8.42 -14.56
C LEU A 87 -2.73 -7.71 -13.63
N ILE A 88 -1.50 -7.56 -14.09
CA ILE A 88 -0.50 -6.74 -13.39
C ILE A 88 -0.94 -5.29 -13.46
N THR A 89 -1.08 -4.63 -12.30
CA THR A 89 -1.47 -3.22 -12.19
C THR A 89 -0.69 -2.52 -11.08
N THR A 90 -0.65 -1.19 -11.15
CA THR A 90 -0.08 -0.33 -10.10
C THR A 90 -0.96 -0.27 -8.85
N ASP A 91 -2.23 -0.66 -8.95
CA ASP A 91 -3.18 -0.62 -7.84
C ASP A 91 -2.90 -1.70 -6.78
N THR A 92 -2.37 -2.85 -7.21
CA THR A 92 -2.11 -3.97 -6.29
C THR A 92 -1.12 -3.60 -5.16
N PRO A 93 0.09 -3.10 -5.44
CA PRO A 93 0.99 -2.64 -4.38
C PRO A 93 0.47 -1.37 -3.68
N LEU A 94 -0.25 -0.48 -4.37
CA LEU A 94 -0.89 0.68 -3.76
C LEU A 94 -1.82 0.25 -2.60
N VAL A 95 -2.71 -0.71 -2.83
CA VAL A 95 -3.68 -1.18 -1.83
C VAL A 95 -2.96 -1.79 -0.63
N LEU A 96 -1.94 -2.63 -0.86
CA LEU A 96 -1.16 -3.23 0.23
C LEU A 96 -0.51 -2.16 1.10
N PHE A 97 0.29 -1.28 0.51
CA PHE A 97 1.04 -0.28 1.28
C PHE A 97 0.14 0.77 1.93
N SER A 98 -0.95 1.18 1.28
CA SER A 98 -1.95 2.05 1.89
C SER A 98 -2.60 1.39 3.09
N PHE A 99 -2.98 0.12 2.99
CA PHE A 99 -3.59 -0.61 4.10
C PHE A 99 -2.62 -0.76 5.28
N LEU A 100 -1.37 -1.14 5.03
CA LEU A 100 -0.33 -1.23 6.06
C LEU A 100 -0.06 0.14 6.72
N SER A 101 -0.06 1.22 5.93
CA SER A 101 0.05 2.58 6.46
C SER A 101 -1.08 2.89 7.45
N VAL A 102 -2.34 2.58 7.09
CA VAL A 102 -3.50 2.78 7.98
C VAL A 102 -3.39 1.96 9.25
N LEU A 103 -2.98 0.69 9.16
CA LEU A 103 -2.80 -0.16 10.35
C LEU A 103 -1.75 0.41 11.30
N CYS A 104 -0.60 0.83 10.75
CA CYS A 104 0.46 1.47 11.53
C CYS A 104 -0.02 2.77 12.17
N PHE A 105 -0.76 3.61 11.42
CA PHE A 105 -1.31 4.86 11.93
C PHE A 105 -2.30 4.62 13.08
N ALA A 106 -3.24 3.69 12.89
CA ALA A 106 -4.22 3.33 13.92
C ALA A 106 -3.56 2.73 15.17
N ALA A 107 -2.51 1.92 15.01
CA ALA A 107 -1.72 1.40 16.12
C ALA A 107 -0.91 2.51 16.81
N ALA A 108 -0.37 3.47 16.04
CA ALA A 108 0.37 4.61 16.56
C ALA A 108 -0.50 5.50 17.44
N LEU A 109 -1.75 5.75 17.03
CA LEU A 109 -2.73 6.50 17.83
C LEU A 109 -3.04 5.83 19.16
N ARG A 110 -3.14 4.49 19.18
CA ARG A 110 -3.46 3.72 20.39
C ARG A 110 -2.29 3.58 21.35
N ARG A 111 -1.06 3.48 20.82
CA ARG A 111 0.17 3.24 21.60
C ARG A 111 0.99 4.50 21.79
N GLU A 112 0.56 5.63 21.27
CA GLU A 112 1.29 6.91 21.26
C GLU A 112 2.74 6.79 20.78
N SER A 113 2.98 5.88 19.82
CA SER A 113 4.30 5.46 19.36
C SER A 113 4.77 6.23 18.14
N GLN A 114 5.84 7.00 18.27
CA GLN A 114 6.46 7.71 17.14
C GLN A 114 7.04 6.74 16.09
N MET A 115 7.53 5.57 16.51
CA MET A 115 8.01 4.53 15.61
C MET A 115 6.90 4.03 14.67
N LEU A 116 5.68 3.84 15.19
CA LEU A 116 4.55 3.41 14.38
C LEU A 116 4.07 4.51 13.43
N TYR A 117 4.16 5.79 13.82
CA TYR A 117 3.94 6.90 12.89
C TYR A 117 4.99 6.93 11.78
N ALA A 118 6.27 6.69 12.10
CA ALA A 118 7.33 6.61 11.10
C ALA A 118 7.11 5.44 10.12
N LEU A 119 6.72 4.26 10.62
CA LEU A 119 6.36 3.12 9.78
C LEU A 119 5.14 3.42 8.90
N SER A 120 4.12 4.10 9.43
CA SER A 120 2.97 4.55 8.65
C SER A 120 3.42 5.47 7.50
N GLY A 121 4.31 6.42 7.77
CA GLY A 121 4.86 7.31 6.75
C GLY A 121 5.68 6.58 5.69
N ALA A 122 6.52 5.63 6.10
CA ALA A 122 7.28 4.80 5.16
C ALA A 122 6.36 3.98 4.24
N MET A 123 5.30 3.35 4.82
CA MET A 123 4.31 2.62 4.02
C MET A 123 3.54 3.56 3.09
N LEU A 124 3.18 4.77 3.53
CA LEU A 124 2.55 5.78 2.68
C LEU A 124 3.47 6.20 1.53
N GLY A 125 4.76 6.34 1.78
CA GLY A 125 5.76 6.61 0.75
C GLY A 125 5.87 5.49 -0.29
N LEU A 126 5.88 4.22 0.14
CA LEU A 126 5.85 3.07 -0.76
C LEU A 126 4.54 3.00 -1.57
N ALA A 127 3.42 3.36 -0.96
CA ALA A 127 2.14 3.50 -1.66
C ALA A 127 2.21 4.61 -2.73
N PHE A 128 2.86 5.73 -2.43
CA PHE A 128 3.08 6.83 -3.38
C PHE A 128 3.95 6.39 -4.57
N LEU A 129 5.03 5.63 -4.31
CA LEU A 129 5.85 5.04 -5.37
C LEU A 129 5.10 3.96 -6.18
N SER A 130 3.95 3.50 -5.71
CA SER A 130 3.07 2.59 -6.47
C SER A 130 2.11 3.37 -7.36
N LYS A 131 1.49 4.43 -6.82
CA LYS A 131 0.56 5.30 -7.54
C LYS A 131 0.39 6.62 -6.81
N TYR A 132 0.38 7.73 -7.52
CA TYR A 132 0.21 9.08 -6.96
C TYR A 132 -1.09 9.27 -6.16
N PHE A 133 -2.10 8.43 -6.39
CA PHE A 133 -3.34 8.41 -5.60
C PHE A 133 -3.14 8.21 -4.10
N ALA A 134 -1.99 7.67 -3.67
CA ALA A 134 -1.63 7.59 -2.25
C ALA A 134 -1.62 8.97 -1.55
N LEU A 135 -1.47 10.07 -2.30
CA LEU A 135 -1.57 11.43 -1.75
C LEU A 135 -2.91 11.68 -1.06
N LEU A 136 -4.00 11.09 -1.57
CA LEU A 136 -5.33 11.18 -0.95
C LEU A 136 -5.35 10.56 0.45
N MET A 137 -4.56 9.53 0.70
CA MET A 137 -4.42 8.94 2.04
C MET A 137 -3.71 9.90 3.00
N GLY A 138 -2.65 10.58 2.54
CA GLY A 138 -1.98 11.63 3.30
C GLY A 138 -2.94 12.76 3.67
N PHE A 139 -3.77 13.18 2.73
CA PHE A 139 -4.83 14.15 2.97
C PHE A 139 -5.87 13.63 3.99
N ALA A 140 -6.26 12.36 3.89
CA ALA A 140 -7.19 11.75 4.86
C ALA A 140 -6.62 11.75 6.27
N TYR A 141 -5.32 11.52 6.48
CA TYR A 141 -4.68 11.64 7.79
C TYR A 141 -4.72 13.07 8.32
N LEU A 142 -4.47 14.06 7.46
CA LEU A 142 -4.61 15.47 7.85
C LEU A 142 -6.02 15.79 8.30
N VAL A 143 -7.03 15.42 7.51
CA VAL A 143 -8.44 15.64 7.85
C VAL A 143 -8.78 14.92 9.16
N PHE A 144 -8.36 13.67 9.33
CA PHE A 144 -8.57 12.91 10.57
C PHE A 144 -8.02 13.66 11.79
N VAL A 145 -6.79 14.18 11.73
CA VAL A 145 -6.20 14.95 12.85
C VAL A 145 -6.95 16.24 13.10
N LEU A 146 -7.42 16.94 12.06
CA LEU A 146 -8.17 18.19 12.17
C LEU A 146 -9.53 18.02 12.87
N ILE A 147 -10.24 16.91 12.58
CA ILE A 147 -11.56 16.65 13.18
C ILE A 147 -11.47 16.13 14.63
N GLN A 148 -10.29 15.70 15.10
CA GLN A 148 -10.12 15.27 16.48
C GLN A 148 -10.26 16.47 17.43
N PRO A 149 -10.79 16.26 18.67
CA PRO A 149 -10.77 17.28 19.71
C PRO A 149 -9.35 17.79 19.97
N ALA A 150 -9.20 19.08 20.27
CA ALA A 150 -7.91 19.76 20.37
C ALA A 150 -6.88 19.02 21.27
N GLY A 151 -7.34 18.43 22.40
CA GLY A 151 -6.49 17.68 23.33
C GLY A 151 -6.06 16.27 22.83
N ARG A 152 -6.62 15.79 21.73
CA ARG A 152 -6.31 14.47 21.15
C ARG A 152 -5.61 14.56 19.79
N ARG A 153 -5.35 15.77 19.30
CA ARG A 153 -4.70 16.00 18.01
C ARG A 153 -3.24 15.57 18.03
N SER A 154 -2.89 14.56 17.26
CA SER A 154 -1.51 14.07 17.15
C SER A 154 -0.76 14.79 16.02
N TRP A 155 -0.50 16.10 16.16
CA TRP A 155 0.28 16.87 15.19
C TRP A 155 1.71 16.35 15.02
N ARG A 156 2.35 15.94 16.14
CA ARG A 156 3.70 15.33 16.08
C ARG A 156 3.68 14.03 15.29
N GLY A 157 2.66 13.20 15.50
CA GLY A 157 2.49 11.95 14.73
C GLY A 157 2.30 12.23 13.25
N LEU A 158 1.41 13.18 12.89
CA LEU A 158 1.22 13.57 11.49
C LEU A 158 2.50 14.11 10.86
N ALA A 159 3.23 14.97 11.56
CA ALA A 159 4.52 15.49 11.09
C ALA A 159 5.54 14.36 10.85
N THR A 160 5.58 13.35 11.72
CA THR A 160 6.42 12.16 11.56
C THR A 160 6.02 11.35 10.32
N VAL A 161 4.72 11.12 10.11
CA VAL A 161 4.21 10.44 8.89
C VAL A 161 4.66 11.18 7.64
N VAL A 162 4.44 12.49 7.60
CA VAL A 162 4.83 13.32 6.44
C VAL A 162 6.34 13.29 6.23
N ALA A 163 7.14 13.50 7.30
CA ALA A 163 8.60 13.49 7.21
C ALA A 163 9.16 12.17 6.68
N CYS A 164 8.56 11.03 7.06
CA CYS A 164 8.98 9.72 6.59
C CYS A 164 8.46 9.37 5.18
N ALA A 165 7.36 9.98 4.72
CA ALA A 165 6.83 9.80 3.36
C ALA A 165 7.54 10.70 2.34
N LEU A 166 7.95 11.91 2.73
CA LEU A 166 8.57 12.90 1.84
C LEU A 166 9.78 12.40 1.03
N PRO A 167 10.74 11.62 1.58
CA PRO A 167 11.87 11.13 0.80
C PRO A 167 11.44 10.29 -0.41
N PHE A 168 10.37 9.51 -0.29
CA PHE A 168 9.81 8.71 -1.37
C PHE A 168 9.12 9.58 -2.42
N ALA A 169 8.43 10.64 -2.00
CA ALA A 169 7.81 11.59 -2.90
C ALA A 169 8.84 12.47 -3.63
N ALA A 170 9.95 12.79 -2.98
CA ALA A 170 11.03 13.57 -3.57
C ALA A 170 11.93 12.76 -4.51
N TYR A 171 11.86 11.42 -4.42
CA TYR A 171 12.64 10.51 -5.25
C TYR A 171 12.10 10.42 -6.68
N ASN A 172 10.83 10.70 -6.89
CA ASN A 172 10.11 10.60 -8.15
C ASN A 172 9.72 11.99 -8.64
#